data_87382e763f5fdd43404ce52f7a12c427
#
_entry.id   87382e763f5fdd43404ce52f7a12c427
#
_cell.length_a   1.000
_cell.length_b   1.000
_cell.length_c   1.000
_cell.angle_alpha   90.00
_cell.angle_beta   90.00
_cell.angle_gamma   90.00
#
_symmetry.space_group_name_H-M   'P 1'
#
loop_
_entity.id
_entity.type
_entity.pdbx_description
1 polymer ?
#
loop_
_entity_poly.entity_id
_entity_poly.type
_entity_poly.pdbx_seq_one_letter_code
_entity_poly.pdbx_strand_id
1 'polypeptide(L)'
;MMSIQPFDPARYKAGQRWEWDTAAPRLKDWGQFLVPQLQPISERMLELADIQPGQRVLDVATGGGEPAVTAAYRVGASGHVLATDLAPQMVALGRERVAELGLHNIDFREMDAEAPDLPEHSFEIVLCRLGLMFLPNPQMALQRLHQLLVPGGRLVAAVWGPPHKVPFARWPMEVAMRVLQVPAPPPQMPGPFSLADSHRLEQLLTEAGFIAVQTEPMLLTLEWASVDDYIRFQQAILTGFNAMLAKFPAEQQAEVWRAIAESAGQSTTPVGQCQTENEVVLAVGRREQTSFQEEKHGHDK
;
A
#
# COMPACT_ATOMS: atom_id res chain seq x y z
N MET A 1 -11.02 -35.25 0.78
CA MET A 1 -11.52 -33.91 0.45
C MET A 1 -11.09 -32.99 1.57
N MET A 2 -10.08 -32.14 1.36
CA MET A 2 -9.79 -31.05 2.30
C MET A 2 -10.97 -30.07 2.25
N SER A 3 -11.68 -29.90 3.35
CA SER A 3 -12.71 -28.87 3.47
C SER A 3 -12.02 -27.50 3.31
N ILE A 4 -12.34 -26.78 2.24
CA ILE A 4 -11.94 -25.37 2.10
C ILE A 4 -12.60 -24.65 3.29
N GLN A 5 -11.79 -24.26 4.28
CA GLN A 5 -12.29 -23.41 5.38
C GLN A 5 -12.73 -22.08 4.77
N PRO A 6 -13.88 -21.54 5.16
CA PRO A 6 -14.30 -20.22 4.73
C PRO A 6 -13.25 -19.17 5.13
N PHE A 7 -13.09 -18.15 4.30
CA PHE A 7 -12.18 -17.02 4.59
C PHE A 7 -12.59 -16.33 5.89
N ASP A 8 -11.65 -16.22 6.83
CA ASP A 8 -11.81 -15.54 8.11
C ASP A 8 -11.05 -14.20 8.10
N PRO A 9 -11.76 -13.06 7.97
CA PRO A 9 -11.13 -11.74 7.92
C PRO A 9 -10.33 -11.39 9.18
N ALA A 10 -10.79 -11.81 10.37
CA ALA A 10 -10.12 -11.49 11.63
C ALA A 10 -8.78 -12.24 11.73
N ARG A 11 -8.78 -13.52 11.35
CA ARG A 11 -7.56 -14.34 11.30
C ARG A 11 -6.59 -13.81 10.25
N TYR A 12 -7.09 -13.37 9.10
CA TYR A 12 -6.26 -12.78 8.06
C TYR A 12 -5.60 -11.49 8.55
N LYS A 13 -6.35 -10.56 9.16
CA LYS A 13 -5.79 -9.31 9.74
C LYS A 13 -4.72 -9.61 10.80
N ALA A 14 -4.96 -10.56 11.69
CA ALA A 14 -3.97 -10.98 12.68
C ALA A 14 -2.69 -11.50 12.01
N GLY A 15 -2.81 -12.24 10.90
CA GLY A 15 -1.69 -12.69 10.08
C GLY A 15 -0.95 -11.54 9.43
N GLN A 16 -1.65 -10.58 8.84
CA GLN A 16 -1.04 -9.37 8.24
C GLN A 16 -0.32 -8.52 9.29
N ARG A 17 -0.93 -8.31 10.45
CA ARG A 17 -0.27 -7.61 11.57
C ARG A 17 1.04 -8.28 11.95
N TRP A 18 1.03 -9.59 12.16
CA TRP A 18 2.23 -10.36 12.48
C TRP A 18 3.29 -10.27 11.37
N GLU A 19 2.87 -10.36 10.11
CA GLU A 19 3.77 -10.31 8.94
C GLU A 19 4.51 -8.98 8.88
N TRP A 20 3.77 -7.86 8.99
CA TRP A 20 4.36 -6.52 8.94
C TRP A 20 5.14 -6.15 10.19
N ASP A 21 4.71 -6.59 11.38
CA ASP A 21 5.50 -6.45 12.62
C ASP A 21 6.85 -7.18 12.50
N THR A 22 6.85 -8.36 11.90
CA THR A 22 8.07 -9.14 11.69
C THR A 22 8.98 -8.53 10.60
N ALA A 23 8.39 -7.89 9.60
CA ALA A 23 9.13 -7.23 8.50
C ALA A 23 9.75 -5.89 8.91
N ALA A 24 9.17 -5.16 9.87
CA ALA A 24 9.54 -3.78 10.19
C ALA A 24 11.04 -3.57 10.48
N PRO A 25 11.73 -4.39 11.31
CA PRO A 25 13.17 -4.22 11.53
C PRO A 25 13.99 -4.36 10.25
N ARG A 26 13.60 -5.29 9.38
CA ARG A 26 14.27 -5.53 8.10
C ARG A 26 14.00 -4.42 7.10
N LEU A 27 12.78 -3.87 7.09
CA LEU A 27 12.46 -2.69 6.28
C LEU A 27 13.24 -1.46 6.73
N LYS A 28 13.59 -1.35 8.02
CA LYS A 28 14.52 -0.33 8.49
C LYS A 28 15.89 -0.46 7.84
N ASP A 29 16.46 -1.67 7.82
CA ASP A 29 17.77 -1.94 7.23
C ASP A 29 17.79 -1.65 5.70
N TRP A 30 16.69 -1.91 5.03
CA TRP A 30 16.52 -1.67 3.59
C TRP A 30 15.93 -0.29 3.25
N GLY A 31 15.62 0.54 4.25
CA GLY A 31 14.91 1.81 4.07
C GLY A 31 15.63 2.79 3.15
N GLN A 32 16.96 2.94 3.30
CA GLN A 32 17.78 3.82 2.43
C GLN A 32 17.77 3.37 0.97
N PHE A 33 17.57 2.09 0.74
CA PHE A 33 17.47 1.52 -0.60
C PHE A 33 16.05 1.63 -1.17
N LEU A 34 15.04 1.24 -0.41
CA LEU A 34 13.67 1.09 -0.90
C LEU A 34 12.93 2.43 -1.02
N VAL A 35 13.13 3.35 -0.08
CA VAL A 35 12.41 4.63 -0.07
C VAL A 35 12.62 5.43 -1.35
N PRO A 36 13.86 5.65 -1.84
CA PRO A 36 14.06 6.39 -3.09
C PRO A 36 13.41 5.71 -4.31
N GLN A 37 13.40 4.39 -4.34
CA GLN A 37 12.83 3.66 -5.49
C GLN A 37 11.31 3.73 -5.54
N LEU A 38 10.62 3.80 -4.38
CA LEU A 38 9.17 3.98 -4.30
C LEU A 38 8.74 5.45 -4.27
N GLN A 39 9.68 6.39 -4.16
CA GLN A 39 9.41 7.82 -4.10
C GLN A 39 8.58 8.34 -5.30
N PRO A 40 8.80 7.89 -6.56
CA PRO A 40 7.98 8.32 -7.69
C PRO A 40 6.48 8.06 -7.50
N ILE A 41 6.10 6.95 -6.82
CA ILE A 41 4.69 6.68 -6.49
C ILE A 41 4.18 7.75 -5.52
N SER A 42 4.93 8.04 -4.45
CA SER A 42 4.54 9.05 -3.46
C SER A 42 4.34 10.42 -4.09
N GLU A 43 5.30 10.89 -4.89
CA GLU A 43 5.21 12.17 -5.57
C GLU A 43 3.99 12.24 -6.49
N ARG A 44 3.74 11.20 -7.27
CA ARG A 44 2.58 11.18 -8.17
C ARG A 44 1.26 11.15 -7.40
N MET A 45 1.20 10.44 -6.28
CA MET A 45 0.02 10.45 -5.39
C MET A 45 -0.25 11.86 -4.84
N LEU A 46 0.79 12.58 -4.40
CA LEU A 46 0.65 13.93 -3.88
C LEU A 46 0.20 14.94 -4.95
N GLU A 47 0.67 14.77 -6.19
CA GLU A 47 0.20 15.56 -7.35
C GLU A 47 -1.28 15.33 -7.62
N LEU A 48 -1.73 14.06 -7.70
CA LEU A 48 -3.13 13.70 -7.91
C LEU A 48 -4.03 14.18 -6.76
N ALA A 49 -3.52 14.16 -5.54
CA ALA A 49 -4.20 14.68 -4.37
C ALA A 49 -4.30 16.22 -4.40
N ASP A 50 -3.46 16.91 -5.20
CA ASP A 50 -3.36 18.36 -5.25
C ASP A 50 -3.13 18.95 -3.86
N ILE A 51 -2.12 18.36 -3.14
CA ILE A 51 -1.81 18.73 -1.76
C ILE A 51 -1.34 20.18 -1.69
N GLN A 52 -1.97 20.95 -0.77
CA GLN A 52 -1.66 22.35 -0.51
C GLN A 52 -1.08 22.55 0.89
N PRO A 53 -0.26 23.59 1.11
CA PRO A 53 0.18 23.98 2.45
C PRO A 53 -1.00 24.20 3.40
N GLY A 54 -0.85 23.78 4.65
CA GLY A 54 -1.85 23.94 5.69
C GLY A 54 -2.93 22.85 5.75
N GLN A 55 -2.95 21.89 4.83
CA GLN A 55 -3.93 20.81 4.82
C GLN A 55 -3.64 19.74 5.88
N ARG A 56 -4.69 19.01 6.28
CA ARG A 56 -4.64 17.83 7.12
C ARG A 56 -4.73 16.58 6.23
N VAL A 57 -3.75 15.73 6.34
CA VAL A 57 -3.60 14.51 5.53
C VAL A 57 -3.69 13.29 6.43
N LEU A 58 -4.44 12.28 6.01
CA LEU A 58 -4.42 10.94 6.59
C LEU A 58 -3.67 10.03 5.62
N ASP A 59 -2.63 9.35 6.10
CA ASP A 59 -1.95 8.28 5.36
C ASP A 59 -2.28 6.93 6.00
N VAL A 60 -2.89 6.04 5.24
CA VAL A 60 -3.39 4.74 5.69
C VAL A 60 -2.47 3.62 5.21
N ALA A 61 -2.13 2.69 6.10
CA ALA A 61 -1.13 1.65 5.85
C ALA A 61 0.22 2.27 5.44
N THR A 62 0.68 3.23 6.24
CA THR A 62 1.85 4.06 5.99
C THR A 62 3.18 3.27 5.97
N GLY A 63 3.19 2.05 6.57
CA GLY A 63 4.42 1.29 6.76
C GLY A 63 5.47 2.09 7.53
N GLY A 64 6.69 2.19 7.00
CA GLY A 64 7.78 2.99 7.57
C GLY A 64 7.66 4.51 7.35
N GLY A 65 6.46 5.04 7.06
CA GLY A 65 6.18 6.47 7.02
C GLY A 65 6.19 7.14 5.64
N GLU A 66 6.00 6.38 4.54
CA GLU A 66 5.78 6.96 3.22
C GLU A 66 4.43 6.50 2.63
N PRO A 67 3.67 7.42 2.03
CA PRO A 67 3.97 8.81 1.62
C PRO A 67 3.81 9.90 2.70
N ALA A 68 3.53 9.55 3.96
CA ALA A 68 3.26 10.52 5.03
C ALA A 68 4.39 11.55 5.25
N VAL A 69 5.66 11.11 5.24
CA VAL A 69 6.82 12.02 5.37
C VAL A 69 6.88 12.99 4.20
N THR A 70 6.71 12.51 2.98
CA THR A 70 6.66 13.37 1.78
C THR A 70 5.49 14.35 1.85
N ALA A 71 4.32 13.91 2.34
CA ALA A 71 3.16 14.77 2.55
C ALA A 71 3.42 15.83 3.64
N ALA A 72 4.09 15.48 4.75
CA ALA A 72 4.42 16.40 5.82
C ALA A 72 5.30 17.58 5.36
N TYR A 73 6.27 17.32 4.49
CA TYR A 73 7.05 18.38 3.85
C TYR A 73 6.17 19.27 2.94
N ARG A 74 5.21 18.68 2.23
CA ARG A 74 4.37 19.40 1.27
C ARG A 74 3.34 20.31 1.97
N VAL A 75 2.70 19.82 3.04
CA VAL A 75 1.72 20.62 3.81
C VAL A 75 2.39 21.68 4.69
N GLY A 76 3.68 21.52 5.00
CA GLY A 76 4.46 22.49 5.78
C GLY A 76 4.03 22.62 7.23
N ALA A 77 4.60 23.60 7.95
CA ALA A 77 4.42 23.76 9.40
C ALA A 77 2.97 24.13 9.83
N SER A 78 2.16 24.64 8.93
CA SER A 78 0.74 24.97 9.20
C SER A 78 -0.22 23.82 8.91
N GLY A 79 0.23 22.77 8.20
CA GLY A 79 -0.51 21.55 7.95
C GLY A 79 -0.15 20.44 8.93
N HIS A 80 -0.85 19.33 8.81
CA HIS A 80 -0.63 18.18 9.69
C HIS A 80 -0.87 16.86 8.97
N VAL A 81 -0.07 15.84 9.26
CA VAL A 81 -0.24 14.48 8.75
C VAL A 81 -0.50 13.52 9.90
N LEU A 82 -1.54 12.70 9.78
CA LEU A 82 -1.73 11.52 10.61
C LEU A 82 -1.39 10.28 9.77
N ALA A 83 -0.31 9.61 10.14
CA ALA A 83 0.13 8.37 9.52
C ALA A 83 -0.35 7.17 10.36
N THR A 84 -0.99 6.18 9.71
CA THR A 84 -1.59 5.06 10.43
C THR A 84 -1.19 3.72 9.82
N ASP A 85 -1.02 2.71 10.67
CA ASP A 85 -0.76 1.35 10.24
C ASP A 85 -1.40 0.35 11.20
N LEU A 86 -1.72 -0.85 10.73
CA LEU A 86 -2.24 -1.95 11.54
C LEU A 86 -1.15 -2.54 12.45
N ALA A 87 0.10 -2.50 12.00
CA ALA A 87 1.26 -3.10 12.64
C ALA A 87 1.97 -2.08 13.57
N PRO A 88 2.00 -2.29 14.89
CA PRO A 88 2.64 -1.36 15.83
C PRO A 88 4.13 -1.16 15.59
N GLN A 89 4.85 -2.17 15.06
CA GLN A 89 6.27 -2.01 14.73
C GLN A 89 6.49 -1.09 13.52
N MET A 90 5.56 -1.05 12.56
CA MET A 90 5.59 -0.06 11.47
C MET A 90 5.37 1.36 12.01
N VAL A 91 4.41 1.53 12.92
CA VAL A 91 4.17 2.81 13.61
C VAL A 91 5.42 3.27 14.38
N ALA A 92 6.10 2.35 15.07
CA ALA A 92 7.33 2.65 15.79
C ALA A 92 8.46 3.07 14.83
N LEU A 93 8.63 2.34 13.72
CA LEU A 93 9.61 2.65 12.68
C LEU A 93 9.38 4.04 12.07
N GLY A 94 8.12 4.38 11.76
CA GLY A 94 7.77 5.71 11.25
C GLY A 94 8.07 6.82 12.25
N ARG A 95 7.75 6.63 13.53
CA ARG A 95 8.07 7.59 14.61
C ARG A 95 9.58 7.83 14.75
N GLU A 96 10.37 6.75 14.71
CA GLU A 96 11.82 6.87 14.77
C GLU A 96 12.35 7.68 13.58
N ARG A 97 11.88 7.36 12.37
CA ARG A 97 12.29 8.07 11.16
C ARG A 97 11.97 9.55 11.19
N VAL A 98 10.77 9.95 11.63
CA VAL A 98 10.42 11.38 11.68
C VAL A 98 11.16 12.14 12.76
N ALA A 99 11.51 11.49 13.87
CA ALA A 99 12.38 12.06 14.88
C ALA A 99 13.80 12.33 14.34
N GLU A 100 14.37 11.40 13.56
CA GLU A 100 15.64 11.57 12.87
C GLU A 100 15.62 12.72 11.85
N LEU A 101 14.47 12.90 11.15
CA LEU A 101 14.25 13.98 10.19
C LEU A 101 13.90 15.34 10.83
N GLY A 102 13.65 15.37 12.13
CA GLY A 102 13.25 16.59 12.84
C GLY A 102 11.88 17.13 12.43
N LEU A 103 10.95 16.28 11.97
CA LEU A 103 9.60 16.66 11.60
C LEU A 103 8.69 16.70 12.83
N HIS A 104 7.85 17.75 12.94
CA HIS A 104 6.95 17.97 14.08
C HIS A 104 5.47 18.09 13.69
N ASN A 105 5.17 18.03 12.40
CA ASN A 105 3.82 18.15 11.83
C ASN A 105 3.27 16.82 11.33
N ILE A 106 3.73 15.72 11.91
CA ILE A 106 3.30 14.36 11.58
C ILE A 106 3.22 13.52 12.86
N ASP A 107 2.09 12.83 13.03
CA ASP A 107 1.85 11.85 14.08
C ASP A 107 1.64 10.47 13.52
N PHE A 108 1.96 9.43 14.32
CA PHE A 108 1.76 8.02 13.95
C PHE A 108 0.82 7.34 14.95
N ARG A 109 -0.14 6.56 14.42
CA ARG A 109 -1.11 5.84 15.22
C ARG A 109 -1.35 4.43 14.67
N GLU A 110 -1.42 3.43 15.59
CA GLU A 110 -1.95 2.11 15.24
C GLU A 110 -3.45 2.22 14.93
N MET A 111 -3.88 1.72 13.77
CA MET A 111 -5.27 1.84 13.33
C MET A 111 -5.61 0.77 12.28
N ASP A 112 -6.80 0.17 12.42
CA ASP A 112 -7.41 -0.65 11.37
C ASP A 112 -8.15 0.25 10.37
N ALA A 113 -7.75 0.21 9.11
CA ALA A 113 -8.37 1.00 8.04
C ALA A 113 -9.85 0.68 7.81
N GLU A 114 -10.31 -0.53 8.17
CA GLU A 114 -11.73 -0.91 8.06
C GLU A 114 -12.59 -0.43 9.25
N ALA A 115 -11.94 0.00 10.33
CA ALA A 115 -12.62 0.51 11.54
C ALA A 115 -11.86 1.71 12.15
N PRO A 116 -11.66 2.80 11.39
CA PRO A 116 -10.93 3.96 11.87
C PRO A 116 -11.70 4.65 13.01
N ASP A 117 -11.03 4.82 14.16
CA ASP A 117 -11.54 5.61 15.29
C ASP A 117 -11.04 7.07 15.15
N LEU A 118 -11.64 7.79 14.20
CA LEU A 118 -11.35 9.17 13.88
C LEU A 118 -12.63 9.95 13.62
N PRO A 119 -12.66 11.26 13.92
CA PRO A 119 -13.83 12.08 13.64
C PRO A 119 -14.09 12.18 12.12
N GLU A 120 -15.37 12.21 11.74
CA GLU A 120 -15.78 12.50 10.37
C GLU A 120 -15.33 13.91 9.95
N HIS A 121 -15.15 14.12 8.65
CA HIS A 121 -14.80 15.43 8.06
C HIS A 121 -13.53 16.07 8.63
N SER A 122 -12.52 15.23 8.94
CA SER A 122 -11.30 15.69 9.61
C SER A 122 -10.11 15.91 8.68
N PHE A 123 -10.16 15.41 7.44
CA PHE A 123 -9.04 15.44 6.51
C PHE A 123 -9.43 16.02 5.15
N GLU A 124 -8.57 16.83 4.60
CA GLU A 124 -8.67 17.31 3.21
C GLU A 124 -8.20 16.23 2.23
N ILE A 125 -7.22 15.40 2.63
CA ILE A 125 -6.62 14.36 1.81
C ILE A 125 -6.51 13.04 2.60
N VAL A 126 -6.80 11.93 1.91
CA VAL A 126 -6.50 10.57 2.36
C VAL A 126 -5.59 9.91 1.33
N LEU A 127 -4.49 9.32 1.80
CA LEU A 127 -3.52 8.57 0.99
C LEU A 127 -3.51 7.10 1.43
N CYS A 128 -3.31 6.17 0.48
CA CYS A 128 -3.06 4.77 0.77
C CYS A 128 -2.13 4.17 -0.29
N ARG A 129 -0.83 4.07 0.00
CA ARG A 129 0.17 3.55 -0.92
C ARG A 129 0.42 2.06 -0.69
N LEU A 130 0.01 1.22 -1.65
CA LEU A 130 0.23 -0.25 -1.66
C LEU A 130 -0.35 -0.99 -0.45
N GLY A 131 -1.34 -0.38 0.26
CA GLY A 131 -1.99 -0.96 1.43
C GLY A 131 -3.38 -1.55 1.14
N LEU A 132 -4.19 -0.86 0.31
CA LEU A 132 -5.60 -1.17 0.08
C LEU A 132 -5.84 -2.62 -0.39
N MET A 133 -4.93 -3.17 -1.19
CA MET A 133 -5.00 -4.53 -1.73
C MET A 133 -4.86 -5.64 -0.68
N PHE A 134 -4.37 -5.32 0.52
CA PHE A 134 -4.25 -6.26 1.63
C PHE A 134 -5.43 -6.22 2.60
N LEU A 135 -6.43 -5.38 2.36
CA LEU A 135 -7.61 -5.30 3.24
C LEU A 135 -8.60 -6.43 2.94
N PRO A 136 -9.09 -7.15 3.95
CA PRO A 136 -10.16 -8.14 3.79
C PRO A 136 -11.44 -7.58 3.17
N ASN A 137 -11.78 -6.34 3.51
CA ASN A 137 -12.94 -5.65 2.99
C ASN A 137 -12.59 -4.23 2.53
N PRO A 138 -11.94 -4.07 1.36
CA PRO A 138 -11.55 -2.75 0.84
C PRO A 138 -12.76 -1.83 0.60
N GLN A 139 -13.94 -2.38 0.29
CA GLN A 139 -15.15 -1.60 0.13
C GLN A 139 -15.56 -0.88 1.43
N MET A 140 -15.54 -1.61 2.56
CA MET A 140 -15.85 -1.03 3.86
C MET A 140 -14.82 0.02 4.27
N ALA A 141 -13.54 -0.26 4.05
CA ALA A 141 -12.48 0.71 4.33
C ALA A 141 -12.68 2.00 3.52
N LEU A 142 -12.91 1.91 2.21
CA LEU A 142 -13.15 3.07 1.36
C LEU A 142 -14.36 3.89 1.79
N GLN A 143 -15.46 3.25 2.22
CA GLN A 143 -16.64 3.93 2.77
C GLN A 143 -16.29 4.70 4.06
N ARG A 144 -15.53 4.09 4.97
CA ARG A 144 -15.07 4.76 6.19
C ARG A 144 -14.13 5.91 5.89
N LEU A 145 -13.16 5.72 5.00
CA LEU A 145 -12.23 6.77 4.59
C LEU A 145 -12.94 7.93 3.90
N HIS A 146 -13.98 7.65 3.11
CA HIS A 146 -14.84 8.68 2.53
C HIS A 146 -15.51 9.55 3.60
N GLN A 147 -16.00 8.95 4.70
CA GLN A 147 -16.62 9.70 5.81
C GLN A 147 -15.62 10.62 6.54
N LEU A 148 -14.34 10.25 6.58
CA LEU A 148 -13.28 11.05 7.22
C LEU A 148 -12.90 12.30 6.42
N LEU A 149 -13.14 12.31 5.10
CA LEU A 149 -12.84 13.45 4.25
C LEU A 149 -13.82 14.62 4.49
N VAL A 150 -13.32 15.83 4.43
CA VAL A 150 -14.17 17.02 4.33
C VAL A 150 -14.91 17.05 2.98
N PRO A 151 -16.04 17.80 2.82
CA PRO A 151 -16.62 18.06 1.51
C PRO A 151 -15.58 18.61 0.52
N GLY A 152 -15.48 18.01 -0.66
CA GLY A 152 -14.47 18.34 -1.67
C GLY A 152 -13.09 17.71 -1.44
N GLY A 153 -12.86 17.02 -0.33
CA GLY A 153 -11.64 16.29 -0.05
C GLY A 153 -11.38 15.13 -1.01
N ARG A 154 -10.14 14.67 -1.09
CA ARG A 154 -9.69 13.67 -2.07
C ARG A 154 -9.08 12.45 -1.38
N LEU A 155 -9.32 11.28 -1.96
CA LEU A 155 -8.58 10.05 -1.67
C LEU A 155 -7.72 9.70 -2.88
N VAL A 156 -6.45 9.35 -2.61
CA VAL A 156 -5.55 8.77 -3.62
C VAL A 156 -4.99 7.46 -3.10
N ALA A 157 -5.17 6.41 -3.90
CA ALA A 157 -4.63 5.08 -3.61
C ALA A 157 -3.68 4.63 -4.72
N ALA A 158 -2.67 3.83 -4.34
CA ALA A 158 -1.80 3.13 -5.26
C ALA A 158 -1.84 1.63 -4.95
N VAL A 159 -1.98 0.80 -5.99
CA VAL A 159 -1.96 -0.66 -5.90
C VAL A 159 -1.08 -1.23 -7.01
N TRP A 160 -0.60 -2.48 -6.87
CA TRP A 160 0.07 -3.14 -7.98
C TRP A 160 -0.90 -3.41 -9.13
N GLY A 161 -0.41 -3.25 -10.35
CA GLY A 161 -1.11 -3.61 -11.58
C GLY A 161 -1.21 -5.13 -11.79
N PRO A 162 -1.67 -5.58 -12.98
CA PRO A 162 -1.84 -6.99 -13.28
C PRO A 162 -0.56 -7.81 -13.10
N PRO A 163 -0.65 -9.07 -12.62
CA PRO A 163 0.53 -9.89 -12.29
C PRO A 163 1.58 -9.96 -13.40
N HIS A 164 1.16 -10.07 -14.67
CA HIS A 164 2.08 -10.16 -15.81
C HIS A 164 2.90 -8.89 -16.06
N LYS A 165 2.51 -7.76 -15.45
CA LYS A 165 3.20 -6.48 -15.52
C LYS A 165 3.93 -6.11 -14.22
N VAL A 166 4.00 -7.01 -13.23
CA VAL A 166 4.64 -6.75 -11.92
C VAL A 166 5.54 -7.92 -11.54
N PRO A 167 6.64 -8.12 -12.26
CA PRO A 167 7.57 -9.24 -12.02
C PRO A 167 8.10 -9.26 -10.59
N PHE A 168 8.38 -8.09 -9.99
CA PHE A 168 8.85 -7.97 -8.61
C PHE A 168 8.00 -8.74 -7.59
N ALA A 169 6.67 -8.56 -7.63
CA ALA A 169 5.76 -9.19 -6.67
C ALA A 169 5.28 -10.57 -7.13
N ARG A 170 5.32 -10.84 -8.45
CA ARG A 170 4.81 -12.09 -9.04
C ARG A 170 5.78 -13.25 -8.88
N TRP A 171 7.07 -13.04 -9.18
CA TRP A 171 8.04 -14.14 -9.28
C TRP A 171 8.10 -15.04 -8.04
N PRO A 172 8.18 -14.52 -6.80
CA PRO A 172 8.30 -15.40 -5.63
C PRO A 172 7.16 -16.42 -5.55
N MET A 173 5.92 -15.97 -5.65
CA MET A 173 4.75 -16.85 -5.52
C MET A 173 4.57 -17.77 -6.73
N GLU A 174 4.72 -17.26 -7.95
CA GLU A 174 4.59 -18.05 -9.18
C GLU A 174 5.62 -19.19 -9.22
N VAL A 175 6.88 -18.88 -8.88
CA VAL A 175 7.94 -19.87 -8.83
C VAL A 175 7.68 -20.90 -7.75
N ALA A 176 7.26 -20.47 -6.54
CA ALA A 176 6.94 -21.40 -5.47
C ALA A 176 5.78 -22.34 -5.85
N MET A 177 4.71 -21.82 -6.44
CA MET A 177 3.59 -22.64 -6.92
C MET A 177 4.06 -23.69 -7.94
N ARG A 178 4.93 -23.31 -8.87
CA ARG A 178 5.46 -24.20 -9.89
C ARG A 178 6.37 -25.28 -9.31
N VAL A 179 7.33 -24.90 -8.46
CA VAL A 179 8.33 -25.82 -7.89
C VAL A 179 7.72 -26.75 -6.85
N LEU A 180 6.86 -26.21 -5.98
CA LEU A 180 6.24 -26.98 -4.89
C LEU A 180 4.93 -27.64 -5.29
N GLN A 181 4.44 -27.38 -6.51
CA GLN A 181 3.17 -27.88 -7.03
C GLN A 181 1.98 -27.57 -6.09
N VAL A 182 2.00 -26.42 -5.46
CA VAL A 182 0.90 -25.95 -4.62
C VAL A 182 -0.10 -25.12 -5.45
N PRO A 183 -1.41 -25.17 -5.13
CA PRO A 183 -2.41 -24.42 -5.87
C PRO A 183 -2.24 -22.92 -5.68
N ALA A 184 -2.69 -22.14 -6.67
CA ALA A 184 -2.80 -20.70 -6.52
C ALA A 184 -3.80 -20.35 -5.40
N PRO A 185 -3.54 -19.23 -4.66
CA PRO A 185 -4.52 -18.73 -3.72
C PRO A 185 -5.85 -18.40 -4.44
N PRO A 186 -7.01 -18.52 -3.76
CA PRO A 186 -8.29 -18.14 -4.35
C PRO A 186 -8.27 -16.69 -4.85
N PRO A 187 -8.88 -16.38 -6.01
CA PRO A 187 -8.82 -15.04 -6.63
C PRO A 187 -9.36 -13.91 -5.76
N GLN A 188 -10.26 -14.21 -4.80
CA GLN A 188 -10.85 -13.23 -3.90
C GLN A 188 -10.04 -12.99 -2.62
N MET A 189 -8.93 -13.71 -2.43
CA MET A 189 -8.06 -13.49 -1.27
C MET A 189 -7.35 -12.15 -1.39
N PRO A 190 -7.32 -11.36 -0.30
CA PRO A 190 -6.49 -10.16 -0.25
C PRO A 190 -5.02 -10.51 -0.51
N GLY A 191 -4.31 -9.60 -1.18
CA GLY A 191 -2.92 -9.81 -1.54
C GLY A 191 -2.47 -8.84 -2.64
N PRO A 192 -1.23 -8.92 -3.10
CA PRO A 192 -0.62 -7.92 -4.00
C PRO A 192 -1.44 -7.61 -5.25
N PHE A 193 -2.24 -8.57 -5.74
CA PHE A 193 -2.96 -8.46 -7.00
C PHE A 193 -4.49 -8.45 -6.86
N SER A 194 -5.03 -8.37 -5.65
CA SER A 194 -6.48 -8.42 -5.41
C SER A 194 -7.24 -7.23 -6.01
N LEU A 195 -6.58 -6.10 -6.21
CA LEU A 195 -7.11 -4.86 -6.80
C LEU A 195 -6.38 -4.46 -8.09
N ALA A 196 -5.73 -5.39 -8.76
CA ALA A 196 -4.95 -5.13 -9.98
C ALA A 196 -5.80 -4.74 -11.21
N ASP A 197 -7.10 -5.01 -11.18
CA ASP A 197 -8.05 -4.58 -12.20
C ASP A 197 -8.50 -3.13 -11.90
N SER A 198 -8.10 -2.19 -12.75
CA SER A 198 -8.41 -0.77 -12.62
C SER A 198 -9.92 -0.49 -12.64
N HIS A 199 -10.71 -1.22 -13.43
CA HIS A 199 -12.16 -1.10 -13.45
C HIS A 199 -12.79 -1.52 -12.11
N ARG A 200 -12.27 -2.59 -11.50
CA ARG A 200 -12.75 -3.01 -10.18
C ARG A 200 -12.39 -1.97 -9.13
N LEU A 201 -11.22 -1.38 -9.21
CA LEU A 201 -10.79 -0.31 -8.29
C LEU A 201 -11.67 0.95 -8.44
N GLU A 202 -11.99 1.36 -9.67
CA GLU A 202 -12.94 2.45 -9.95
C GLU A 202 -14.34 2.17 -9.40
N GLN A 203 -14.84 0.95 -9.60
CA GLN A 203 -16.14 0.53 -9.05
C GLN A 203 -16.17 0.64 -7.53
N LEU A 204 -15.15 0.11 -6.84
CA LEU A 204 -15.05 0.17 -5.37
C LEU A 204 -15.07 1.61 -4.85
N LEU A 205 -14.32 2.52 -5.47
CA LEU A 205 -14.34 3.94 -5.11
C LEU A 205 -15.73 4.56 -5.35
N THR A 206 -16.34 4.31 -6.51
CA THR A 206 -17.66 4.84 -6.85
C THR A 206 -18.75 4.30 -5.89
N GLU A 207 -18.74 3.00 -5.60
CA GLU A 207 -19.65 2.35 -4.65
C GLU A 207 -19.43 2.85 -3.21
N ALA A 208 -18.23 3.33 -2.87
CA ALA A 208 -17.93 3.96 -1.58
C ALA A 208 -18.40 5.43 -1.48
N GLY A 209 -18.94 6.01 -2.56
CA GLY A 209 -19.49 7.37 -2.59
C GLY A 209 -18.55 8.42 -3.17
N PHE A 210 -17.40 8.03 -3.71
CA PHE A 210 -16.51 8.97 -4.38
C PHE A 210 -17.05 9.34 -5.76
N ILE A 211 -16.90 10.61 -6.14
CA ILE A 211 -17.19 11.17 -7.46
C ILE A 211 -15.89 11.51 -8.20
N ALA A 212 -16.00 11.75 -9.51
CA ALA A 212 -14.86 12.07 -10.38
C ALA A 212 -13.71 11.06 -10.24
N VAL A 213 -14.06 9.79 -10.11
CA VAL A 213 -13.09 8.70 -9.96
C VAL A 213 -12.31 8.55 -11.26
N GLN A 214 -10.99 8.45 -11.13
CA GLN A 214 -10.08 8.23 -12.25
C GLN A 214 -8.99 7.26 -11.81
N THR A 215 -8.54 6.43 -12.75
CA THR A 215 -7.37 5.57 -12.58
C THR A 215 -6.35 5.86 -13.68
N GLU A 216 -5.07 5.72 -13.34
CA GLU A 216 -3.99 5.80 -14.30
C GLU A 216 -2.91 4.74 -14.00
N PRO A 217 -2.35 4.10 -15.02
CA PRO A 217 -1.19 3.25 -14.85
C PRO A 217 0.10 4.09 -14.77
N MET A 218 1.02 3.67 -13.90
CA MET A 218 2.35 4.24 -13.78
C MET A 218 3.39 3.12 -13.87
N LEU A 219 4.43 3.31 -14.66
CA LEU A 219 5.57 2.39 -14.70
C LEU A 219 6.56 2.75 -13.60
N LEU A 220 6.92 1.76 -12.80
CA LEU A 220 7.91 1.85 -11.73
C LEU A 220 9.07 0.89 -12.02
N THR A 221 10.25 1.44 -12.15
CA THR A 221 11.48 0.65 -12.23
C THR A 221 12.03 0.42 -10.84
N LEU A 222 12.26 -0.85 -10.47
CA LEU A 222 12.99 -1.25 -9.27
C LEU A 222 14.31 -1.89 -9.69
N GLU A 223 15.40 -1.48 -9.04
CA GLU A 223 16.76 -1.86 -9.43
C GLU A 223 17.56 -2.33 -8.20
N TRP A 224 18.23 -3.45 -8.33
CA TRP A 224 19.17 -4.00 -7.34
C TRP A 224 20.55 -4.12 -7.97
N ALA A 225 21.61 -3.97 -7.17
CA ALA A 225 22.97 -4.06 -7.64
C ALA A 225 23.31 -5.41 -8.30
N SER A 226 22.59 -6.48 -7.92
CA SER A 226 22.72 -7.82 -8.50
C SER A 226 21.44 -8.65 -8.27
N VAL A 227 21.36 -9.83 -8.90
CA VAL A 227 20.33 -10.84 -8.61
C VAL A 227 20.42 -11.30 -7.16
N ASP A 228 21.63 -11.44 -6.61
CA ASP A 228 21.83 -11.85 -5.22
C ASP A 228 21.28 -10.79 -4.24
N ASP A 229 21.40 -9.50 -4.57
CA ASP A 229 20.80 -8.41 -3.78
C ASP A 229 19.28 -8.45 -3.83
N TYR A 230 18.70 -8.71 -5.01
CA TYR A 230 17.28 -8.93 -5.15
C TYR A 230 16.79 -10.09 -4.28
N ILE A 231 17.47 -11.23 -4.32
CA ILE A 231 17.11 -12.40 -3.50
C ILE A 231 17.23 -12.08 -2.00
N ARG A 232 18.32 -11.45 -1.56
CA ARG A 232 18.48 -11.04 -0.15
C ARG A 232 17.36 -10.11 0.30
N PHE A 233 16.99 -9.15 -0.54
CA PHE A 233 15.88 -8.25 -0.27
C PHE A 233 14.56 -9.02 -0.15
N GLN A 234 14.22 -9.89 -1.10
CA GLN A 234 12.99 -10.69 -1.06
C GLN A 234 12.95 -11.59 0.19
N GLN A 235 14.05 -12.23 0.54
CA GLN A 235 14.18 -13.03 1.77
C GLN A 235 13.97 -12.19 3.03
N ALA A 236 14.38 -10.94 3.02
CA ALA A 236 14.21 -10.04 4.15
C ALA A 236 12.75 -9.61 4.34
N ILE A 237 12.04 -9.25 3.27
CA ILE A 237 10.72 -8.60 3.37
C ILE A 237 9.53 -9.56 3.28
N LEU A 238 9.67 -10.70 2.58
CA LEU A 238 8.57 -11.65 2.36
C LEU A 238 8.37 -12.60 3.56
N THR A 239 8.05 -12.06 4.73
CA THR A 239 7.93 -12.83 5.98
C THR A 239 6.88 -13.94 5.90
N GLY A 240 5.70 -13.67 5.37
CA GLY A 240 4.64 -14.65 5.16
C GLY A 240 5.03 -15.74 4.16
N PHE A 241 5.70 -15.37 3.07
CA PHE A 241 6.23 -16.31 2.08
C PHE A 241 7.29 -17.22 2.70
N ASN A 242 8.24 -16.66 3.46
CA ASN A 242 9.26 -17.42 4.18
C ASN A 242 8.66 -18.42 5.18
N ALA A 243 7.62 -17.97 5.92
CA ALA A 243 6.89 -18.84 6.86
C ALA A 243 6.13 -19.96 6.15
N MET A 244 5.65 -19.72 4.94
CA MET A 244 5.07 -20.77 4.07
C MET A 244 6.16 -21.75 3.62
N LEU A 245 7.29 -21.26 3.10
CA LEU A 245 8.39 -22.10 2.63
C LEU A 245 9.00 -22.97 3.74
N ALA A 246 9.06 -22.45 4.96
CA ALA A 246 9.59 -23.19 6.12
C ALA A 246 8.83 -24.50 6.44
N LYS A 247 7.66 -24.71 5.86
CA LYS A 247 6.87 -25.96 5.98
C LYS A 247 7.36 -27.07 5.04
N PHE A 248 8.25 -26.76 4.11
CA PHE A 248 8.80 -27.70 3.12
C PHE A 248 10.24 -28.10 3.48
N PRO A 249 10.76 -29.23 2.98
CA PRO A 249 12.14 -29.65 3.16
C PRO A 249 13.14 -28.57 2.71
N ALA A 250 14.29 -28.47 3.39
CA ALA A 250 15.31 -27.46 3.09
C ALA A 250 15.79 -27.48 1.63
N GLU A 251 15.85 -28.67 1.02
CA GLU A 251 16.20 -28.83 -0.39
C GLU A 251 15.19 -28.14 -1.32
N GLN A 252 13.89 -28.31 -1.06
CA GLN A 252 12.83 -27.65 -1.81
C GLN A 252 12.83 -26.14 -1.60
N GLN A 253 13.10 -25.67 -0.38
CA GLN A 253 13.26 -24.25 -0.10
C GLN A 253 14.40 -23.65 -0.93
N ALA A 254 15.57 -24.32 -0.95
CA ALA A 254 16.72 -23.91 -1.74
C ALA A 254 16.43 -23.91 -3.25
N GLU A 255 15.69 -24.90 -3.73
CA GLU A 255 15.25 -24.98 -5.13
C GLU A 255 14.35 -23.82 -5.51
N VAL A 256 13.36 -23.45 -4.68
CA VAL A 256 12.50 -22.28 -4.91
C VAL A 256 13.34 -21.02 -5.04
N TRP A 257 14.24 -20.74 -4.10
CA TRP A 257 15.06 -19.54 -4.16
C TRP A 257 16.01 -19.51 -5.38
N ARG A 258 16.56 -20.66 -5.77
CA ARG A 258 17.35 -20.76 -7.00
C ARG A 258 16.52 -20.45 -8.25
N ALA A 259 15.32 -21.01 -8.34
CA ALA A 259 14.43 -20.77 -9.48
C ALA A 259 13.90 -19.32 -9.52
N ILE A 260 13.74 -18.65 -8.37
CA ILE A 260 13.45 -17.21 -8.31
C ILE A 260 14.65 -16.42 -8.85
N ALA A 261 15.88 -16.78 -8.46
CA ALA A 261 17.09 -16.14 -8.95
C ALA A 261 17.27 -16.31 -10.46
N GLU A 262 16.96 -17.48 -11.01
CA GLU A 262 16.98 -17.75 -12.45
C GLU A 262 15.96 -16.87 -13.19
N SER A 263 14.75 -16.69 -12.64
CA SER A 263 13.73 -15.81 -13.20
C SER A 263 14.19 -14.34 -13.19
N ALA A 264 14.77 -13.89 -12.09
CA ALA A 264 15.32 -12.54 -11.94
C ALA A 264 16.55 -12.31 -12.85
N GLY A 265 17.34 -13.35 -13.10
CA GLY A 265 18.51 -13.31 -14.01
C GLY A 265 18.15 -12.96 -15.44
N GLN A 266 16.91 -13.22 -15.89
CA GLN A 266 16.41 -12.82 -17.20
C GLN A 266 16.20 -11.30 -17.34
N SER A 267 16.17 -10.58 -16.22
CA SER A 267 16.01 -9.12 -16.15
C SER A 267 17.30 -8.43 -15.70
N THR A 268 18.44 -9.01 -16.07
CA THR A 268 19.75 -8.43 -15.76
C THR A 268 20.17 -7.44 -16.83
N THR A 269 20.57 -6.25 -16.42
CA THR A 269 21.12 -5.20 -17.31
C THR A 269 22.54 -5.60 -17.83
N PRO A 270 23.05 -4.98 -18.90
CA PRO A 270 24.41 -5.24 -19.38
C PRO A 270 25.53 -5.01 -18.35
N VAL A 271 25.25 -4.22 -17.30
CA VAL A 271 26.20 -3.95 -16.22
C VAL A 271 26.00 -4.88 -15.00
N GLY A 272 25.12 -5.87 -15.11
CA GLY A 272 24.92 -6.91 -14.09
C GLY A 272 23.89 -6.59 -13.02
N GLN A 273 23.19 -5.45 -13.12
CA GLN A 273 22.11 -5.10 -12.18
C GLN A 273 20.84 -5.90 -12.48
N CYS A 274 20.12 -6.29 -11.44
CA CYS A 274 18.78 -6.86 -11.57
C CYS A 274 17.76 -5.72 -11.61
N GLN A 275 17.00 -5.60 -12.70
CA GLN A 275 16.03 -4.53 -12.89
C GLN A 275 14.66 -5.10 -13.23
N THR A 276 13.61 -4.58 -12.62
CA THR A 276 12.23 -4.94 -12.94
C THR A 276 11.40 -3.70 -13.25
N GLU A 277 10.64 -3.77 -14.34
CA GLU A 277 9.61 -2.78 -14.64
C GLU A 277 8.28 -3.29 -14.11
N ASN A 278 7.63 -2.47 -13.28
CA ASN A 278 6.42 -2.85 -12.56
C ASN A 278 5.33 -1.82 -12.79
N GLU A 279 4.13 -2.27 -13.14
CA GLU A 279 2.99 -1.39 -13.26
C GLU A 279 2.36 -1.15 -11.88
N VAL A 280 2.14 0.12 -11.54
CA VAL A 280 1.34 0.58 -10.41
C VAL A 280 0.08 1.21 -10.98
N VAL A 281 -1.08 0.90 -10.42
CA VAL A 281 -2.33 1.58 -10.71
C VAL A 281 -2.59 2.60 -9.63
N LEU A 282 -2.64 3.87 -10.01
CA LEU A 282 -3.03 4.98 -9.15
C LEU A 282 -4.53 5.23 -9.35
N ALA A 283 -5.24 5.48 -8.26
CA ALA A 283 -6.64 5.84 -8.30
C ALA A 283 -6.88 7.10 -7.47
N VAL A 284 -7.68 8.03 -7.99
CA VAL A 284 -8.13 9.23 -7.29
C VAL A 284 -9.65 9.33 -7.31
N GLY A 285 -10.24 9.74 -6.19
CA GLY A 285 -11.66 10.04 -6.08
C GLY A 285 -11.88 11.24 -5.15
N ARG A 286 -12.97 11.99 -5.36
CA ARG A 286 -13.35 13.15 -4.55
C ARG A 286 -14.60 12.86 -3.74
N ARG A 287 -14.67 13.39 -2.53
CA ARG A 287 -15.93 13.55 -1.82
C ARG A 287 -16.71 14.73 -2.41
N GLU A 288 -18.02 14.57 -2.61
CA GLU A 288 -18.86 15.63 -3.14
C GLU A 288 -18.81 16.89 -2.25
N GLN A 289 -18.83 18.06 -2.86
CA GLN A 289 -18.99 19.32 -2.13
C GLN A 289 -20.46 19.46 -1.73
N THR A 290 -20.73 19.63 -0.44
CA THR A 290 -22.08 19.99 -0.01
C THR A 290 -22.36 21.40 -0.51
N SER A 291 -23.26 21.54 -1.49
CA SER A 291 -23.78 22.85 -1.86
C SER A 291 -24.61 23.39 -0.69
N PHE A 292 -24.12 24.41 0.00
CA PHE A 292 -24.95 25.23 0.85
C PHE A 292 -25.95 25.94 -0.07
N GLN A 293 -27.20 25.42 -0.19
CA GLN A 293 -28.32 26.25 -0.62
C GLN A 293 -28.56 27.21 0.54
N GLU A 294 -28.18 28.48 0.40
CA GLU A 294 -28.75 29.58 1.16
C GLU A 294 -30.25 29.58 0.88
N GLU A 295 -31.03 29.03 1.81
CA GLU A 295 -32.46 29.35 1.88
C GLU A 295 -32.57 30.86 2.16
N LYS A 296 -32.67 31.66 1.07
CA LYS A 296 -33.18 33.00 1.17
C LYS A 296 -34.65 32.89 1.60
N HIS A 297 -34.85 32.92 2.91
CA HIS A 297 -36.19 33.25 3.42
C HIS A 297 -36.50 34.69 3.00
N GLY A 298 -37.28 34.79 1.93
CA GLY A 298 -37.93 36.02 1.57
C GLY A 298 -38.84 36.47 2.72
N HIS A 299 -38.46 37.56 3.36
CA HIS A 299 -39.42 38.36 4.11
C HIS A 299 -40.04 39.34 3.13
N ASP A 300 -41.15 38.92 2.53
CA ASP A 300 -42.16 39.86 2.04
C ASP A 300 -43.03 40.27 3.21
N LYS A 301 -42.98 41.54 3.54
CA LYS A 301 -44.06 42.36 4.05
C LYS A 301 -43.88 43.80 3.60
#